data_882b64eb8edd1748dc92d029b06b8b18
#
_entry.id   882b64eb8edd1748dc92d029b06b8b18
#
_cell.length_a   1.000
_cell.length_b   1.000
_cell.length_c   1.000
_cell.angle_alpha   90.00
_cell.angle_beta   90.00
_cell.angle_gamma   90.00
#
_symmetry.space_group_name_H-M   'P 1'
#
loop_
_entity.id
_entity.type
_entity.pdbx_description
1 polymer ?
#
loop_
_entity_poly.entity_id
_entity_poly.type
_entity_poly.pdbx_seq_one_letter_code
_entity_poly.pdbx_strand_id
1 'polypeptide(L)'
;MIQPETAATVLRLREGDRHVCSRSVLLTALSMAVAAALAAPTCESARAASWLEMDFYLSGPRYEGALPPCDYPDALVKISSRFNNRENSFWDTNLKILSFEKIRETAYRPWAVNTIPRRFCSGQVEISDGSRHAIHYSIAEDTGIIGSTWGVEWCVVGLDRNWAYNMACRMAQP
;
A
#
# COMPACT_ATOMS: atom_id res chain seq x y z
N MET A 1 -33.07 42.39 13.12
CA MET A 1 -31.93 43.22 13.53
C MET A 1 -30.96 42.30 14.26
N ILE A 2 -29.90 41.94 13.62
CA ILE A 2 -28.56 41.62 14.08
C ILE A 2 -27.86 40.96 12.90
N GLN A 3 -26.85 41.65 12.39
CA GLN A 3 -26.07 41.23 11.25
C GLN A 3 -25.03 40.18 11.63
N PRO A 4 -24.61 39.30 10.70
CA PRO A 4 -23.47 38.46 10.90
C PRO A 4 -22.18 39.13 10.43
N GLU A 5 -21.18 39.15 11.26
CA GLU A 5 -19.83 39.60 10.91
C GLU A 5 -19.10 38.55 10.08
N THR A 6 -18.56 39.02 9.04
CA THR A 6 -17.66 38.38 8.10
C THR A 6 -16.28 38.21 8.72
N ALA A 7 -15.81 37.03 8.95
CA ALA A 7 -14.41 36.74 9.23
C ALA A 7 -13.79 35.97 8.05
N ALA A 8 -13.25 36.72 7.11
CA ALA A 8 -12.40 36.20 6.06
C ALA A 8 -11.00 35.98 6.62
N THR A 9 -10.68 34.73 6.97
CA THR A 9 -9.30 34.33 7.30
C THR A 9 -8.56 34.04 6.02
N VAL A 10 -7.76 34.99 5.60
CA VAL A 10 -6.80 34.86 4.51
C VAL A 10 -5.70 33.92 4.95
N LEU A 11 -5.69 32.72 4.40
CA LEU A 11 -4.55 31.80 4.50
C LEU A 11 -3.43 32.34 3.62
N ARG A 12 -2.45 33.00 4.23
CA ARG A 12 -1.18 33.33 3.58
C ARG A 12 -0.41 32.04 3.37
N LEU A 13 -0.32 31.59 2.16
CA LEU A 13 0.67 30.64 1.72
C LEU A 13 2.05 31.26 1.96
N ARG A 14 2.79 30.68 2.86
CA ARG A 14 4.18 31.04 3.15
C ARG A 14 5.05 30.39 2.08
N GLU A 15 5.27 31.16 1.05
CA GLU A 15 6.30 30.95 0.05
C GLU A 15 7.65 31.23 0.71
N GLY A 16 8.59 30.31 0.61
CA GLY A 16 9.96 30.61 0.90
C GLY A 16 10.70 29.65 1.80
N ASP A 17 11.19 28.59 1.24
CA ASP A 17 12.47 28.04 1.64
C ASP A 17 13.30 27.70 0.41
N ARG A 18 13.71 28.77 -0.25
CA ARG A 18 14.90 28.71 -1.12
C ARG A 18 16.10 28.71 -0.17
N HIS A 19 16.71 27.56 0.00
CA HIS A 19 18.02 27.51 0.61
C HIS A 19 19.01 28.27 -0.26
N VAL A 20 19.13 29.55 0.05
CA VAL A 20 20.17 30.42 -0.45
C VAL A 20 21.46 29.96 0.20
N CYS A 21 22.35 29.38 -0.61
CA CYS A 21 23.74 29.21 -0.25
C CYS A 21 24.35 30.63 -0.05
N SER A 22 24.39 31.10 1.19
CA SER A 22 24.90 32.42 1.54
C SER A 22 26.41 32.43 1.30
N ARG A 23 26.82 33.17 0.29
CA ARG A 23 28.19 33.64 0.13
C ARG A 23 28.47 34.71 1.16
N SER A 24 29.11 34.37 2.25
CA SER A 24 29.79 35.32 3.07
C SER A 24 31.25 35.44 2.64
N VAL A 25 31.49 36.39 1.77
CA VAL A 25 32.83 36.87 1.50
C VAL A 25 33.11 37.98 2.47
N LEU A 26 33.99 37.78 3.41
CA LEU A 26 34.66 38.83 4.16
C LEU A 26 36.16 38.63 4.09
N LEU A 27 36.78 39.65 3.48
CA LEU A 27 38.23 39.80 3.34
C LEU A 27 38.92 39.76 4.71
N THR A 28 39.90 38.91 4.87
CA THR A 28 41.08 39.20 5.66
C THR A 28 42.31 38.56 5.00
N ALA A 29 43.25 39.43 4.83
CA ALA A 29 44.55 39.39 4.24
C ALA A 29 45.37 38.08 4.27
N LEU A 30 45.99 37.85 3.12
CA LEU A 30 47.41 37.46 2.85
C LEU A 30 48.14 36.67 3.93
N SER A 31 48.30 35.45 3.70
CA SER A 31 49.49 34.58 3.73
C SER A 31 49.10 33.18 4.22
N MET A 32 48.93 32.32 3.33
CA MET A 32 49.22 30.89 3.26
C MET A 32 48.46 30.30 2.07
N ALA A 33 49.00 30.61 0.91
CA ALA A 33 48.70 29.87 -0.29
C ALA A 33 49.27 28.45 -0.14
N VAL A 34 48.56 27.50 -0.70
CA VAL A 34 48.92 26.07 -0.89
C VAL A 34 48.50 25.17 0.28
N ALA A 35 47.21 24.96 0.46
CA ALA A 35 46.62 23.70 0.93
C ALA A 35 45.11 23.75 1.17
N ALA A 36 44.35 24.60 0.49
CA ALA A 36 42.90 24.69 0.65
C ALA A 36 42.10 24.53 -0.66
N ALA A 37 42.68 23.77 -1.56
CA ALA A 37 41.97 23.37 -2.79
C ALA A 37 41.62 21.90 -2.70
N LEU A 38 40.50 21.52 -2.06
CA LEU A 38 39.82 20.26 -2.23
C LEU A 38 38.78 19.97 -1.12
N ALA A 39 38.07 20.99 -0.69
CA ALA A 39 36.83 20.75 0.06
C ALA A 39 35.73 21.64 -0.52
N ALA A 40 35.49 21.51 -1.82
CA ALA A 40 34.19 21.90 -2.33
C ALA A 40 33.18 20.88 -1.77
N PRO A 41 32.14 21.31 -1.04
CA PRO A 41 31.04 20.38 -0.76
C PRO A 41 30.45 20.01 -2.12
N THR A 42 30.75 18.81 -2.57
CA THR A 42 30.01 18.21 -3.66
C THR A 42 28.58 18.07 -3.12
N CYS A 43 27.70 18.93 -3.57
CA CYS A 43 26.28 18.67 -3.50
C CYS A 43 26.05 17.40 -4.32
N GLU A 44 26.23 16.24 -3.72
CA GLU A 44 25.70 15.03 -4.29
C GLU A 44 24.18 15.23 -4.30
N SER A 45 23.64 15.43 -5.49
CA SER A 45 22.21 15.31 -5.68
C SER A 45 21.82 13.92 -5.17
N ALA A 46 21.00 13.88 -4.14
CA ALA A 46 20.45 12.63 -3.65
C ALA A 46 19.79 11.93 -4.83
N ARG A 47 20.46 10.92 -5.36
CA ARG A 47 19.87 10.03 -6.36
C ARG A 47 18.86 9.20 -5.59
N ALA A 48 17.60 9.44 -5.84
CA ALA A 48 16.48 8.78 -5.16
C ALA A 48 16.44 7.26 -5.40
N ALA A 49 17.14 6.77 -6.42
CA ALA A 49 17.27 5.33 -6.68
C ALA A 49 18.54 5.06 -7.49
N SER A 50 19.20 3.92 -7.24
CA SER A 50 20.28 3.44 -8.09
C SER A 50 19.70 2.96 -9.44
N TRP A 51 20.54 2.92 -10.48
CA TRP A 51 20.13 2.39 -11.78
C TRP A 51 19.58 0.96 -11.70
N LEU A 52 20.12 0.12 -10.80
CA LEU A 52 19.63 -1.22 -10.52
C LEU A 52 18.23 -1.23 -9.86
N GLU A 53 17.95 -0.26 -9.00
CA GLU A 53 16.63 -0.10 -8.41
C GLU A 53 15.61 0.43 -9.42
N MET A 54 15.99 1.33 -10.29
CA MET A 54 15.14 1.80 -11.38
C MET A 54 14.76 0.65 -12.34
N ASP A 55 15.67 -0.26 -12.62
CA ASP A 55 15.41 -1.37 -13.54
C ASP A 55 14.48 -2.41 -12.91
N PHE A 56 14.52 -2.54 -11.58
CA PHE A 56 13.61 -3.42 -10.84
C PHE A 56 12.18 -2.86 -10.70
N TYR A 57 12.05 -1.53 -10.57
CA TYR A 57 10.76 -0.89 -10.37
C TYR A 57 10.18 -0.19 -11.61
N LEU A 58 11.00 0.16 -12.58
CA LEU A 58 10.61 1.01 -13.69
C LEU A 58 10.82 0.38 -15.08
N SER A 59 11.17 -0.89 -15.16
CA SER A 59 11.28 -1.60 -16.43
C SER A 59 9.94 -1.80 -17.16
N GLY A 60 9.03 -0.87 -16.97
CA GLY A 60 7.69 -0.87 -17.52
C GLY A 60 6.73 -1.80 -16.74
N PRO A 61 5.46 -1.67 -16.93
CA PRO A 61 4.51 -2.56 -16.30
C PRO A 61 4.69 -3.96 -16.87
N ARG A 62 5.31 -4.83 -16.11
CA ARG A 62 5.33 -6.27 -16.35
C ARG A 62 4.00 -6.90 -16.01
N TYR A 63 3.03 -6.08 -15.64
CA TYR A 63 1.71 -6.52 -15.26
C TYR A 63 0.91 -6.87 -16.49
N GLU A 64 0.64 -8.14 -16.65
CA GLU A 64 -0.14 -8.68 -17.76
C GLU A 64 -1.65 -8.60 -17.49
N GLY A 65 -2.06 -8.33 -16.25
CA GLY A 65 -3.44 -8.35 -15.82
C GLY A 65 -4.06 -9.75 -15.82
N ALA A 66 -3.24 -10.78 -15.98
CA ALA A 66 -3.63 -12.17 -16.02
C ALA A 66 -3.90 -12.70 -14.60
N LEU A 67 -4.98 -12.23 -13.98
CA LEU A 67 -5.38 -12.67 -12.64
C LEU A 67 -6.38 -13.82 -12.71
N PRO A 68 -6.26 -14.82 -11.83
CA PRO A 68 -7.23 -15.90 -11.75
C PRO A 68 -8.63 -15.37 -11.39
N PRO A 69 -9.70 -16.08 -11.74
CA PRO A 69 -11.05 -15.71 -11.37
C PRO A 69 -11.26 -15.81 -9.85
N CYS A 70 -12.36 -15.21 -9.36
CA CYS A 70 -12.63 -15.17 -7.92
C CYS A 70 -12.80 -16.56 -7.29
N ASP A 71 -13.39 -17.50 -8.01
CA ASP A 71 -13.64 -18.88 -7.57
C ASP A 71 -12.44 -19.82 -7.79
N TYR A 72 -11.26 -19.28 -8.08
CA TYR A 72 -10.07 -20.08 -8.32
C TYR A 72 -9.70 -20.89 -7.08
N PRO A 73 -9.65 -22.26 -7.17
CA PRO A 73 -9.50 -23.12 -5.99
C PRO A 73 -8.27 -22.80 -5.13
N ASP A 74 -7.11 -22.53 -5.75
CA ASP A 74 -5.89 -22.27 -5.01
C ASP A 74 -5.95 -20.94 -4.22
N ALA A 75 -6.72 -19.96 -4.73
CA ALA A 75 -6.94 -18.72 -4.00
C ALA A 75 -7.79 -18.98 -2.74
N LEU A 76 -8.84 -19.77 -2.87
CA LEU A 76 -9.72 -20.13 -1.74
C LEU A 76 -9.00 -21.00 -0.71
N VAL A 77 -8.19 -21.95 -1.14
CA VAL A 77 -7.32 -22.76 -0.25
C VAL A 77 -6.32 -21.89 0.48
N LYS A 78 -5.69 -20.93 -0.22
CA LYS A 78 -4.74 -19.99 0.40
C LYS A 78 -5.42 -19.12 1.46
N ILE A 79 -6.64 -18.65 1.20
CA ILE A 79 -7.45 -17.89 2.18
C ILE A 79 -7.76 -18.76 3.39
N SER A 80 -8.29 -19.98 3.20
CA SER A 80 -8.66 -20.89 4.28
C SER A 80 -7.46 -21.24 5.17
N SER A 81 -6.33 -21.55 4.57
CA SER A 81 -5.09 -21.87 5.28
C SER A 81 -4.61 -20.68 6.12
N ARG A 82 -4.58 -19.49 5.54
CA ARG A 82 -4.16 -18.27 6.25
C ARG A 82 -5.13 -17.87 7.36
N PHE A 83 -6.44 -18.05 7.15
CA PHE A 83 -7.45 -17.83 8.16
C PHE A 83 -7.21 -18.74 9.36
N ASN A 84 -7.09 -20.06 9.13
CA ASN A 84 -6.85 -21.03 10.18
C ASN A 84 -5.55 -20.75 10.95
N ASN A 85 -4.46 -20.44 10.24
CA ASN A 85 -3.19 -20.09 10.88
C ASN A 85 -3.33 -18.82 11.73
N ARG A 86 -4.06 -17.81 11.27
CA ARG A 86 -4.29 -16.58 12.02
C ARG A 86 -5.12 -16.84 13.29
N GLU A 87 -6.20 -17.62 13.17
CA GLU A 87 -7.05 -17.96 14.31
C GLU A 87 -6.27 -18.73 15.38
N ASN A 88 -5.46 -19.71 14.97
CA ASN A 88 -4.64 -20.48 15.91
C ASN A 88 -3.52 -19.66 16.55
N SER A 89 -2.81 -18.83 15.76
CA SER A 89 -1.58 -18.18 16.23
C SER A 89 -1.84 -16.92 17.05
N PHE A 90 -2.95 -16.22 16.80
CA PHE A 90 -3.21 -14.90 17.41
C PHE A 90 -4.44 -14.86 18.30
N TRP A 91 -5.39 -15.77 18.10
CA TRP A 91 -6.65 -15.75 18.81
C TRP A 91 -6.87 -16.99 19.67
N ASP A 92 -5.97 -17.94 19.62
CA ASP A 92 -6.07 -19.22 20.33
C ASP A 92 -7.44 -19.91 20.10
N THR A 93 -7.91 -19.83 18.85
CA THR A 93 -9.15 -20.45 18.40
C THR A 93 -8.88 -21.48 17.33
N ASN A 94 -9.80 -22.44 17.18
CA ASN A 94 -9.73 -23.48 16.16
C ASN A 94 -10.73 -23.24 15.02
N LEU A 95 -11.12 -21.99 14.79
CA LEU A 95 -12.05 -21.66 13.71
C LEU A 95 -11.44 -21.96 12.36
N LYS A 96 -12.24 -22.55 11.48
CA LYS A 96 -11.86 -22.91 10.11
C LYS A 96 -12.96 -22.50 9.14
N ILE A 97 -12.56 -22.08 7.96
CA ILE A 97 -13.49 -21.92 6.85
C ILE A 97 -13.76 -23.30 6.28
N LEU A 98 -15.02 -23.72 6.26
CA LEU A 98 -15.48 -25.01 5.73
C LEU A 98 -15.88 -24.92 4.27
N SER A 99 -16.58 -23.86 3.88
CA SER A 99 -17.06 -23.68 2.51
C SER A 99 -17.08 -22.20 2.11
N PHE A 100 -17.05 -21.99 0.80
CA PHE A 100 -17.27 -20.69 0.17
C PHE A 100 -18.51 -20.75 -0.70
N GLU A 101 -19.40 -19.79 -0.53
CA GLU A 101 -20.65 -19.71 -1.27
C GLU A 101 -20.83 -18.33 -1.91
N LYS A 102 -21.62 -18.27 -2.95
CA LYS A 102 -22.03 -17.02 -3.61
C LYS A 102 -20.85 -16.12 -4.00
N ILE A 103 -19.77 -16.74 -4.44
CA ILE A 103 -18.59 -16.03 -4.91
C ILE A 103 -18.94 -15.22 -6.15
N ARG A 104 -18.52 -13.95 -6.15
CA ARG A 104 -18.69 -13.05 -7.29
C ARG A 104 -17.58 -12.03 -7.35
N GLU A 105 -17.25 -11.62 -8.55
CA GLU A 105 -16.40 -10.44 -8.78
C GLU A 105 -17.22 -9.17 -8.49
N THR A 106 -16.60 -8.23 -7.78
CA THR A 106 -17.20 -6.93 -7.46
C THR A 106 -16.55 -5.80 -8.25
N ALA A 107 -15.27 -5.92 -8.56
CA ALA A 107 -14.56 -5.01 -9.44
C ALA A 107 -13.26 -5.64 -9.96
N TYR A 108 -12.84 -5.17 -11.13
CA TYR A 108 -11.48 -5.40 -11.63
C TYR A 108 -10.82 -4.05 -11.89
N ARG A 109 -9.64 -3.85 -11.34
CA ARG A 109 -8.85 -2.64 -11.55
C ARG A 109 -7.55 -3.03 -12.26
N PRO A 110 -7.46 -2.76 -13.57
CA PRO A 110 -6.24 -3.00 -14.34
C PRO A 110 -5.14 -2.02 -13.94
N TRP A 111 -3.93 -2.29 -14.42
CA TRP A 111 -2.84 -1.32 -14.33
C TRP A 111 -3.26 0.04 -14.93
N ALA A 112 -2.71 1.13 -14.44
CA ALA A 112 -3.07 2.52 -14.71
C ALA A 112 -4.33 3.03 -13.98
N VAL A 113 -5.27 2.18 -13.60
CA VAL A 113 -6.36 2.53 -12.67
C VAL A 113 -5.91 2.26 -11.23
N ASN A 114 -5.12 1.21 -11.05
CA ASN A 114 -4.45 0.88 -9.80
C ASN A 114 -2.96 0.66 -10.07
N THR A 115 -2.11 0.82 -9.05
CA THR A 115 -0.67 0.61 -9.16
C THR A 115 -0.33 -0.83 -9.53
N ILE A 116 -1.12 -1.78 -9.03
CA ILE A 116 -1.00 -3.21 -9.30
C ILE A 116 -2.37 -3.72 -9.75
N PRO A 117 -2.46 -4.48 -10.84
CA PRO A 117 -3.72 -5.09 -11.26
C PRO A 117 -4.36 -5.89 -10.12
N ARG A 118 -5.62 -5.64 -9.88
CA ARG A 118 -6.34 -6.22 -8.75
C ARG A 118 -7.77 -6.58 -9.12
N ARG A 119 -8.15 -7.81 -8.79
CA ARG A 119 -9.51 -8.33 -8.89
C ARG A 119 -10.12 -8.38 -7.51
N PHE A 120 -11.24 -7.70 -7.31
CA PHE A 120 -11.98 -7.69 -6.05
C PHE A 120 -13.14 -8.68 -6.12
N CYS A 121 -13.27 -9.42 -5.05
CA CYS A 121 -14.23 -10.52 -4.94
C CYS A 121 -15.02 -10.41 -3.63
N SER A 122 -16.25 -10.90 -3.63
CA SER A 122 -17.05 -11.07 -2.44
C SER A 122 -17.77 -12.41 -2.45
N GLY A 123 -18.09 -12.91 -1.25
CA GLY A 123 -18.82 -14.16 -1.10
C GLY A 123 -19.34 -14.32 0.32
N GLN A 124 -19.75 -15.53 0.64
CA GLN A 124 -20.09 -15.98 1.99
C GLN A 124 -19.19 -17.15 2.36
N VAL A 125 -18.85 -17.25 3.63
CA VAL A 125 -18.09 -18.39 4.19
C VAL A 125 -18.89 -19.00 5.32
N GLU A 126 -18.83 -20.32 5.40
CA GLU A 126 -19.30 -21.09 6.54
C GLU A 126 -18.09 -21.41 7.44
N ILE A 127 -18.21 -21.13 8.71
CA ILE A 127 -17.16 -21.36 9.69
C ILE A 127 -17.47 -22.64 10.48
N SER A 128 -16.43 -23.24 11.04
CA SER A 128 -16.53 -24.51 11.78
C SER A 128 -17.43 -24.47 13.03
N ASP A 129 -17.77 -23.28 13.53
CA ASP A 129 -18.76 -23.08 14.59
C ASP A 129 -20.20 -23.02 14.10
N GLY A 130 -20.43 -23.21 12.80
CA GLY A 130 -21.73 -23.13 12.15
C GLY A 130 -22.19 -21.73 11.78
N SER A 131 -21.38 -20.70 12.06
CA SER A 131 -21.69 -19.33 11.70
C SER A 131 -21.43 -19.07 10.21
N ARG A 132 -22.15 -18.09 9.66
CA ARG A 132 -21.97 -17.64 8.26
C ARG A 132 -21.60 -16.19 8.25
N HIS A 133 -20.54 -15.86 7.53
CA HIS A 133 -20.00 -14.52 7.42
C HIS A 133 -19.84 -14.10 5.97
N ALA A 134 -19.98 -12.81 5.70
CA ALA A 134 -19.55 -12.27 4.44
C ALA A 134 -18.02 -12.24 4.38
N ILE A 135 -17.46 -12.50 3.22
CA ILE A 135 -16.04 -12.38 2.94
C ILE A 135 -15.81 -11.41 1.79
N HIS A 136 -14.79 -10.56 1.96
CA HIS A 136 -14.26 -9.72 0.90
C HIS A 136 -12.79 -10.05 0.72
N TYR A 137 -12.36 -10.21 -0.52
CA TYR A 137 -10.96 -10.49 -0.83
C TYR A 137 -10.56 -9.91 -2.17
N SER A 138 -9.28 -9.72 -2.35
CA SER A 138 -8.73 -9.31 -3.62
C SER A 138 -7.57 -10.21 -4.03
N ILE A 139 -7.47 -10.45 -5.31
CA ILE A 139 -6.36 -11.15 -5.95
C ILE A 139 -5.57 -10.09 -6.70
N ALA A 140 -4.30 -9.94 -6.36
CA ALA A 140 -3.42 -8.95 -6.95
C ALA A 140 -2.22 -9.62 -7.62
N GLU A 141 -1.80 -9.07 -8.75
CA GLU A 141 -0.63 -9.54 -9.49
C GLU A 141 0.64 -9.21 -8.70
N ASP A 142 1.65 -10.04 -8.83
CA ASP A 142 2.97 -9.88 -8.19
C ASP A 142 2.98 -9.57 -6.70
N THR A 143 1.95 -10.00 -5.99
CA THR A 143 1.86 -9.90 -4.52
C THR A 143 2.03 -11.24 -3.83
N GLY A 144 2.42 -12.26 -4.57
CA GLY A 144 2.75 -13.59 -4.05
C GLY A 144 4.09 -13.63 -3.33
N ILE A 145 4.68 -14.80 -3.23
CA ILE A 145 5.98 -14.99 -2.60
C ILE A 145 7.05 -14.26 -3.43
N ILE A 146 7.79 -13.35 -2.80
CA ILE A 146 8.89 -12.58 -3.40
C ILE A 146 8.43 -11.74 -4.61
N GLY A 147 7.16 -11.33 -4.65
CA GLY A 147 6.65 -10.54 -5.76
C GLY A 147 6.50 -11.33 -7.08
N SER A 148 6.55 -12.67 -7.04
CA SER A 148 6.42 -13.50 -8.21
C SER A 148 5.13 -14.18 -8.30
N THR A 149 4.15 -14.06 -8.84
CA THR A 149 2.82 -14.67 -8.82
C THR A 149 1.77 -13.80 -8.10
N TRP A 150 0.54 -14.15 -8.30
CA TRP A 150 -0.56 -13.47 -7.63
C TRP A 150 -0.59 -13.78 -6.13
N GLY A 151 -1.02 -12.80 -5.37
CA GLY A 151 -1.31 -12.91 -3.95
C GLY A 151 -2.77 -12.65 -3.64
N VAL A 152 -3.17 -12.98 -2.41
CA VAL A 152 -4.53 -12.79 -1.92
C VAL A 152 -4.51 -12.00 -0.63
N GLU A 153 -5.31 -10.94 -0.57
CA GLU A 153 -5.71 -10.23 0.65
C GLU A 153 -7.18 -10.52 0.92
N TRP A 154 -7.54 -10.73 2.17
CA TRP A 154 -8.89 -11.16 2.52
C TRP A 154 -9.31 -10.65 3.89
N CYS A 155 -10.61 -10.49 4.08
CA CYS A 155 -11.23 -10.10 5.34
C CYS A 155 -12.59 -10.79 5.48
N VAL A 156 -12.80 -11.45 6.62
CA VAL A 156 -14.10 -12.04 6.99
C VAL A 156 -14.82 -11.06 7.92
N VAL A 157 -15.99 -10.61 7.51
CA VAL A 157 -16.78 -9.63 8.26
C VAL A 157 -17.17 -10.20 9.62
N GLY A 158 -16.88 -9.44 10.67
CA GLY A 158 -17.13 -9.85 12.06
C GLY A 158 -16.00 -10.67 12.70
N LEU A 159 -15.03 -11.15 11.91
CA LEU A 159 -13.84 -11.86 12.40
C LEU A 159 -12.53 -11.08 12.18
N ASP A 160 -12.62 -9.84 11.74
CA ASP A 160 -11.48 -8.91 11.70
C ASP A 160 -11.33 -8.18 13.04
N ARG A 161 -10.89 -8.93 14.07
CA ARG A 161 -10.83 -8.46 15.46
C ARG A 161 -9.81 -7.34 15.69
N ASN A 162 -8.80 -7.23 14.83
CA ASN A 162 -7.78 -6.18 14.86
C ASN A 162 -8.18 -4.94 14.08
N TRP A 163 -9.34 -4.95 13.44
CA TRP A 163 -9.78 -3.88 12.57
C TRP A 163 -8.77 -3.52 11.46
N ALA A 164 -8.02 -4.53 11.01
CA ALA A 164 -6.99 -4.37 9.97
C ALA A 164 -7.57 -3.85 8.66
N TYR A 165 -8.84 -4.17 8.40
CA TYR A 165 -9.57 -3.72 7.21
C TYR A 165 -10.71 -2.74 7.53
N ASN A 166 -10.70 -2.13 8.72
CA ASN A 166 -11.74 -1.22 9.19
C ASN A 166 -13.11 -1.93 9.37
N MET A 167 -14.12 -1.16 9.81
CA MET A 167 -15.47 -1.70 10.04
C MET A 167 -16.00 -2.42 8.78
N ALA A 168 -16.59 -3.60 8.99
CA ALA A 168 -17.19 -4.41 7.93
C ALA A 168 -16.24 -4.66 6.73
N CYS A 169 -14.94 -4.79 6.98
CA CYS A 169 -13.94 -5.06 5.93
C CYS A 169 -13.92 -4.04 4.78
N ARG A 170 -14.19 -2.78 5.07
CA ARG A 170 -14.28 -1.72 4.04
C ARG A 170 -13.02 -1.60 3.18
N MET A 171 -11.85 -1.77 3.80
CA MET A 171 -10.57 -1.66 3.08
C MET A 171 -10.25 -2.85 2.18
N ALA A 172 -10.98 -3.95 2.30
CA ALA A 172 -10.87 -5.11 1.41
C ALA A 172 -11.84 -5.04 0.21
N GLN A 173 -12.60 -3.96 0.11
CA GLN A 173 -13.56 -3.71 -0.98
C GLN A 173 -12.95 -2.74 -2.01
N PRO A 174 -13.48 -2.70 -3.25
CA PRO A 174 -12.99 -1.82 -4.30
C PRO A 174 -13.17 -0.33 -4.01
#